data_92e5ef4e05927c3a36d7fe2899e45a9f
#
_entry.id   92e5ef4e05927c3a36d7fe2899e45a9f
#
_cell.length_a   1.000
_cell.length_b   1.000
_cell.length_c   1.000
_cell.angle_alpha   90.00
_cell.angle_beta   90.00
_cell.angle_gamma   90.00
#
_symmetry.space_group_name_H-M   'P 1'
#
loop_
_entity.id
_entity.type
_entity.pdbx_description
1 polymer ?
#
loop_
_entity_poly.entity_id
_entity_poly.type
_entity_poly.pdbx_seq_one_letter_code
_entity_poly.pdbx_strand_id
1 'polypeptide(L)'
;MKKSLTLLAVGLTVLCSAAGVQARDTKLLLPIKDALNYVGKKGSAKEILDPSIALVFGRGGGNIIQADLVSNKKTNGFGKSDVDACHWAFLSAVKQFQQSAKDVGAKKVVNLVSYYKKHEFKSTTEYECHAGAFIVGVALKGDLAR
;
A
#
# COMPACT_ATOMS: atom_id res chain seq x y z
N MET A 1 25.30 -62.51 44.71
CA MET A 1 24.04 -61.79 44.58
C MET A 1 24.31 -60.35 44.13
N LYS A 2 24.22 -60.04 42.87
CA LYS A 2 24.39 -58.67 42.34
C LYS A 2 23.04 -58.17 41.89
N LYS A 3 22.49 -57.22 42.60
CA LYS A 3 21.23 -56.56 42.21
C LYS A 3 21.55 -55.46 41.20
N SER A 4 21.09 -55.62 39.95
CA SER A 4 21.17 -54.61 38.90
C SER A 4 20.04 -53.61 39.11
N LEU A 5 20.37 -52.33 39.29
CA LEU A 5 19.43 -51.24 39.41
C LEU A 5 19.32 -50.59 38.03
N THR A 6 18.20 -50.79 37.36
CA THR A 6 17.91 -50.19 36.02
C THR A 6 17.29 -48.81 36.28
N LEU A 7 18.03 -47.74 35.95
CA LEU A 7 17.49 -46.38 35.92
C LEU A 7 16.72 -46.20 34.62
N LEU A 8 15.40 -46.00 34.72
CA LEU A 8 14.57 -45.51 33.63
C LEU A 8 14.74 -43.97 33.56
N ALA A 9 15.40 -43.49 32.53
CA ALA A 9 15.43 -42.08 32.20
C ALA A 9 14.18 -41.74 31.39
N VAL A 10 13.21 -41.06 32.02
CA VAL A 10 12.06 -40.49 31.34
C VAL A 10 12.50 -39.17 30.69
N GLY A 11 12.75 -39.20 29.39
CA GLY A 11 13.03 -37.98 28.58
C GLY A 11 11.74 -37.21 28.35
N LEU A 12 11.62 -36.06 29.04
CA LEU A 12 10.53 -35.10 28.78
C LEU A 12 10.88 -34.27 27.54
N THR A 13 10.37 -34.66 26.37
CA THR A 13 10.46 -33.85 25.15
C THR A 13 9.45 -32.73 25.24
N VAL A 14 9.92 -31.51 25.52
CA VAL A 14 9.15 -30.26 25.39
C VAL A 14 9.05 -29.97 23.93
N LEU A 15 7.87 -30.23 23.29
CA LEU A 15 7.52 -29.71 21.98
C LEU A 15 7.26 -28.19 22.13
N CYS A 16 8.26 -27.37 21.85
CA CYS A 16 8.07 -25.95 21.57
C CYS A 16 7.32 -25.82 20.23
N SER A 17 5.99 -25.76 20.29
CA SER A 17 5.19 -25.27 19.17
C SER A 17 5.45 -23.76 19.03
N ALA A 18 6.36 -23.40 18.12
CA ALA A 18 6.51 -22.02 17.67
C ALA A 18 5.21 -21.65 16.92
N ALA A 19 4.25 -21.08 17.66
CA ALA A 19 3.15 -20.37 17.05
C ALA A 19 3.77 -19.20 16.27
N GLY A 20 3.86 -19.33 14.95
CA GLY A 20 4.32 -18.27 14.09
C GLY A 20 3.44 -17.05 14.32
N VAL A 21 4.00 -15.98 14.89
CA VAL A 21 3.33 -14.69 14.97
C VAL A 21 3.22 -14.19 13.53
N GLN A 22 2.06 -14.42 12.91
CA GLN A 22 1.78 -13.93 11.59
C GLN A 22 1.64 -12.41 11.67
N ALA A 23 2.53 -11.69 10.98
CA ALA A 23 2.45 -10.23 10.92
C ALA A 23 1.11 -9.83 10.30
N ARG A 24 0.40 -8.88 10.92
CA ARG A 24 -0.84 -8.34 10.41
C ARG A 24 -0.61 -7.72 9.02
N ASP A 25 -1.39 -8.15 8.04
CA ASP A 25 -1.45 -7.57 6.68
C ASP A 25 -2.91 -7.56 6.24
N THR A 26 -3.65 -6.52 6.67
CA THR A 26 -5.06 -6.38 6.35
C THR A 26 -5.20 -5.66 5.01
N LYS A 27 -5.74 -6.36 4.02
CA LYS A 27 -6.11 -5.77 2.73
C LYS A 27 -7.40 -4.97 2.87
N LEU A 28 -7.37 -3.72 2.44
CA LEU A 28 -8.51 -2.81 2.37
C LEU A 28 -8.72 -2.36 0.93
N LEU A 29 -9.97 -2.38 0.46
CA LEU A 29 -10.40 -1.72 -0.76
C LEU A 29 -11.18 -0.47 -0.37
N LEU A 30 -10.66 0.69 -0.74
CA LEU A 30 -11.19 1.97 -0.28
C LEU A 30 -11.56 2.84 -1.48
N PRO A 31 -12.63 3.66 -1.36
CA PRO A 31 -13.07 4.54 -2.43
C PRO A 31 -11.98 5.59 -2.78
N ILE A 32 -11.61 5.67 -4.05
CA ILE A 32 -10.71 6.69 -4.58
C ILE A 32 -11.25 8.08 -4.29
N LYS A 33 -12.57 8.26 -4.43
CA LYS A 33 -13.25 9.55 -4.17
C LYS A 33 -13.02 10.03 -2.74
N ASP A 34 -13.04 9.15 -1.76
CA ASP A 34 -12.85 9.51 -0.36
C ASP A 34 -11.41 9.97 -0.11
N ALA A 35 -10.43 9.27 -0.70
CA ALA A 35 -9.03 9.69 -0.61
C ALA A 35 -8.77 11.04 -1.32
N LEU A 36 -9.38 11.29 -2.49
CA LEU A 36 -9.25 12.56 -3.21
C LEU A 36 -9.95 13.75 -2.52
N ASN A 37 -10.88 13.49 -1.60
CA ASN A 37 -11.55 14.49 -0.77
C ASN A 37 -11.07 14.47 0.69
N TYR A 38 -10.04 13.71 1.00
CA TYR A 38 -9.54 13.53 2.35
C TYR A 38 -9.09 14.84 2.98
N VAL A 39 -9.51 15.02 4.24
CA VAL A 39 -9.06 16.10 5.13
C VAL A 39 -8.62 15.46 6.44
N GLY A 40 -7.35 15.52 6.73
CA GLY A 40 -6.75 14.94 7.92
C GLY A 40 -5.98 15.96 8.77
N LYS A 41 -5.50 15.52 9.92
CA LYS A 41 -4.74 16.38 10.86
C LYS A 41 -3.44 16.97 10.28
N LYS A 42 -2.89 16.33 9.24
CA LYS A 42 -1.59 16.73 8.64
C LYS A 42 -1.74 17.40 7.28
N GLY A 43 -2.94 17.69 6.85
CA GLY A 43 -3.23 18.31 5.55
C GLY A 43 -4.40 17.64 4.84
N SER A 44 -4.77 18.23 3.72
CA SER A 44 -5.87 17.77 2.89
C SER A 44 -5.39 17.32 1.50
N ALA A 45 -6.20 16.53 0.80
CA ALA A 45 -5.92 16.15 -0.58
C ALA A 45 -5.72 17.37 -1.49
N LYS A 46 -6.48 18.44 -1.27
CA LYS A 46 -6.39 19.70 -2.04
C LYS A 46 -5.06 20.43 -1.87
N GLU A 47 -4.42 20.29 -0.71
CA GLU A 47 -3.11 20.89 -0.43
C GLU A 47 -1.96 20.04 -0.95
N ILE A 48 -2.17 18.73 -1.06
CA ILE A 48 -1.15 17.76 -1.44
C ILE A 48 -1.07 17.60 -2.95
N LEU A 49 -2.22 17.54 -3.64
CA LEU A 49 -2.33 17.24 -5.04
C LEU A 49 -2.34 18.50 -5.91
N ASP A 50 -1.76 18.37 -7.10
CA ASP A 50 -1.76 19.42 -8.10
C ASP A 50 -2.98 19.31 -9.02
N PRO A 51 -3.90 20.28 -9.01
CA PRO A 51 -5.10 20.23 -9.85
C PRO A 51 -4.79 20.38 -11.35
N SER A 52 -3.59 20.84 -11.72
CA SER A 52 -3.19 20.98 -13.13
C SER A 52 -2.81 19.67 -13.81
N ILE A 53 -2.58 18.60 -13.02
CA ILE A 53 -2.26 17.26 -13.51
C ILE A 53 -3.46 16.35 -13.31
N ALA A 54 -4.13 15.99 -14.38
CA ALA A 54 -5.32 15.14 -14.35
C ALA A 54 -4.97 13.70 -13.95
N LEU A 55 -5.85 13.06 -13.19
CA LEU A 55 -5.72 11.67 -12.72
C LEU A 55 -6.81 10.81 -13.35
N VAL A 56 -6.43 9.69 -13.98
CA VAL A 56 -7.37 8.77 -14.63
C VAL A 56 -7.10 7.35 -14.13
N PHE A 57 -8.02 6.84 -13.34
CA PHE A 57 -7.90 5.53 -12.70
C PHE A 57 -8.52 4.43 -13.57
N GLY A 58 -7.85 3.28 -13.62
CA GLY A 58 -8.33 2.06 -14.25
C GLY A 58 -8.46 2.11 -15.76
N ARG A 59 -8.12 3.22 -16.41
CA ARG A 59 -8.21 3.40 -17.87
C ARG A 59 -7.15 4.35 -18.38
N GLY A 60 -6.90 4.28 -19.68
CA GLY A 60 -5.97 5.13 -20.40
C GLY A 60 -6.60 6.34 -21.04
N GLY A 61 -5.78 7.11 -21.71
CA GLY A 61 -6.16 8.25 -22.54
C GLY A 61 -5.01 9.21 -22.76
N GLY A 62 -4.94 9.78 -23.98
CA GLY A 62 -3.90 10.71 -24.40
C GLY A 62 -2.66 10.03 -24.99
N ASN A 63 -1.65 10.85 -25.31
CA ASN A 63 -0.38 10.39 -25.82
C ASN A 63 0.55 10.00 -24.66
N ILE A 64 0.82 8.71 -24.50
CA ILE A 64 1.70 8.19 -23.47
C ILE A 64 3.14 8.60 -23.79
N ILE A 65 3.79 9.28 -22.87
CA ILE A 65 5.20 9.70 -22.95
C ILE A 65 6.12 8.91 -22.02
N GLN A 66 5.56 8.34 -20.97
CA GLN A 66 6.28 7.43 -20.09
C GLN A 66 5.31 6.40 -19.50
N ALA A 67 5.59 5.12 -19.69
CA ALA A 67 4.72 4.03 -19.25
C ALA A 67 5.29 3.27 -18.05
N ASP A 68 4.42 2.51 -17.39
CA ASP A 68 4.77 1.54 -16.35
C ASP A 68 5.51 2.11 -15.13
N LEU A 69 5.25 3.36 -14.76
CA LEU A 69 5.80 3.91 -13.53
C LEU A 69 5.12 3.25 -12.32
N VAL A 70 5.92 3.06 -11.28
CA VAL A 70 5.45 2.50 -10.01
C VAL A 70 5.75 3.48 -8.88
N SER A 71 4.75 3.74 -8.05
CA SER A 71 4.89 4.46 -6.79
C SER A 71 4.44 3.59 -5.63
N ASN A 72 5.36 3.30 -4.71
CA ASN A 72 5.10 2.53 -3.50
C ASN A 72 5.35 3.43 -2.29
N LYS A 73 4.30 3.77 -1.56
CA LYS A 73 4.38 4.64 -0.40
C LYS A 73 3.90 3.95 0.85
N LYS A 74 4.64 4.17 1.91
CA LYS A 74 4.34 3.65 3.25
C LYS A 74 4.22 4.82 4.22
N THR A 75 3.36 4.65 5.22
CA THR A 75 3.21 5.57 6.33
C THR A 75 3.14 4.81 7.64
N ASN A 76 3.48 5.50 8.74
CA ASN A 76 3.28 4.96 10.06
C ASN A 76 1.78 4.96 10.38
N GLY A 77 1.25 3.80 10.76
CA GLY A 77 -0.15 3.61 11.18
C GLY A 77 -0.40 3.91 12.66
N PHE A 78 0.65 4.16 13.45
CA PHE A 78 0.51 4.36 14.88
C PHE A 78 -0.29 5.63 15.21
N GLY A 79 -1.32 5.50 16.05
CA GLY A 79 -2.17 6.62 16.45
C GLY A 79 -3.12 7.14 15.37
N LYS A 80 -3.33 6.38 14.28
CA LYS A 80 -4.27 6.68 13.21
C LYS A 80 -5.19 5.48 12.97
N SER A 81 -6.37 5.74 12.39
CA SER A 81 -7.15 4.65 11.81
C SER A 81 -6.43 4.09 10.57
N ASP A 82 -6.68 2.82 10.25
CA ASP A 82 -6.14 2.22 9.02
C ASP A 82 -6.58 3.02 7.78
N VAL A 83 -7.83 3.50 7.76
CA VAL A 83 -8.39 4.30 6.67
C VAL A 83 -7.65 5.62 6.50
N ASP A 84 -7.41 6.37 7.59
CA ASP A 84 -6.66 7.63 7.52
C ASP A 84 -5.22 7.40 7.03
N ALA A 85 -4.56 6.35 7.52
CA ALA A 85 -3.22 6.00 7.09
C ALA A 85 -3.20 5.56 5.61
N CYS A 86 -4.22 4.84 5.16
CA CYS A 86 -4.38 4.44 3.76
C CYS A 86 -4.57 5.65 2.83
N HIS A 87 -5.45 6.60 3.19
CA HIS A 87 -5.65 7.81 2.41
C HIS A 87 -4.35 8.62 2.31
N TRP A 88 -3.62 8.75 3.40
CA TRP A 88 -2.34 9.46 3.40
C TRP A 88 -1.28 8.78 2.51
N ALA A 89 -1.16 7.45 2.58
CA ALA A 89 -0.24 6.68 1.73
C ALA A 89 -0.65 6.78 0.24
N PHE A 90 -1.95 6.69 -0.06
CA PHE A 90 -2.49 6.87 -1.41
C PHE A 90 -2.16 8.25 -1.99
N LEU A 91 -2.46 9.32 -1.25
CA LEU A 91 -2.17 10.69 -1.68
C LEU A 91 -0.67 10.90 -1.92
N SER A 92 0.17 10.32 -1.06
CA SER A 92 1.62 10.37 -1.23
C SER A 92 2.09 9.66 -2.50
N ALA A 93 1.46 8.52 -2.84
CA ALA A 93 1.75 7.78 -4.07
C ALA A 93 1.31 8.56 -5.31
N VAL A 94 0.11 9.14 -5.30
CA VAL A 94 -0.42 9.96 -6.39
C VAL A 94 0.42 11.23 -6.58
N LYS A 95 0.81 11.90 -5.50
CA LYS A 95 1.69 13.09 -5.55
C LYS A 95 3.00 12.80 -6.27
N GLN A 96 3.60 11.63 -6.05
CA GLN A 96 4.82 11.25 -6.75
C GLN A 96 4.60 11.13 -8.26
N PHE A 97 3.47 10.57 -8.71
CA PHE A 97 3.12 10.55 -10.15
C PHE A 97 2.96 11.95 -10.72
N GLN A 98 2.28 12.85 -10.00
CA GLN A 98 2.11 14.22 -10.42
C GLN A 98 3.45 14.97 -10.52
N GLN A 99 4.36 14.73 -9.58
CA GLN A 99 5.71 15.30 -9.67
C GLN A 99 6.46 14.78 -10.90
N SER A 100 6.45 13.47 -11.13
CA SER A 100 7.07 12.88 -12.33
C SER A 100 6.43 13.43 -13.62
N ALA A 101 5.12 13.66 -13.62
CA ALA A 101 4.43 14.26 -14.76
C ALA A 101 4.93 15.68 -15.05
N LYS A 102 5.11 16.50 -14.04
CA LYS A 102 5.70 17.85 -14.18
C LYS A 102 7.11 17.80 -14.75
N ASP A 103 7.95 16.90 -14.25
CA ASP A 103 9.35 16.79 -14.64
C ASP A 103 9.51 16.48 -16.15
N VAL A 104 8.54 15.78 -16.75
CA VAL A 104 8.55 15.44 -18.18
C VAL A 104 7.55 16.24 -19.03
N GLY A 105 6.88 17.21 -18.45
CA GLY A 105 5.88 18.04 -19.15
C GLY A 105 4.59 17.31 -19.52
N ALA A 106 4.25 16.22 -18.80
CA ALA A 106 2.98 15.54 -18.91
C ALA A 106 1.86 16.35 -18.22
N LYS A 107 0.63 16.18 -18.69
CA LYS A 107 -0.57 16.83 -18.15
C LYS A 107 -1.52 15.86 -17.47
N LYS A 108 -1.29 14.57 -17.63
CA LYS A 108 -2.15 13.51 -17.11
C LYS A 108 -1.32 12.37 -16.55
N VAL A 109 -1.86 11.74 -15.52
CA VAL A 109 -1.48 10.40 -15.07
C VAL A 109 -2.64 9.48 -15.37
N VAL A 110 -2.43 8.49 -16.21
CA VAL A 110 -3.46 7.59 -16.73
C VAL A 110 -3.16 6.14 -16.40
N ASN A 111 -4.11 5.24 -16.65
CA ASN A 111 -3.97 3.82 -16.34
C ASN A 111 -3.59 3.55 -14.87
N LEU A 112 -3.96 4.46 -13.95
CA LEU A 112 -3.65 4.28 -12.54
C LEU A 112 -4.38 3.05 -11.98
N VAL A 113 -3.60 2.09 -11.50
CA VAL A 113 -4.08 0.85 -10.88
C VAL A 113 -3.32 0.59 -9.59
N SER A 114 -3.92 -0.15 -8.66
CA SER A 114 -3.19 -0.65 -7.51
C SER A 114 -2.23 -1.77 -7.93
N TYR A 115 -1.04 -1.82 -7.30
CA TYR A 115 0.06 -2.69 -7.74
C TYR A 115 0.81 -3.33 -6.57
N TYR A 116 0.08 -3.80 -5.57
CA TYR A 116 0.70 -4.42 -4.39
C TYR A 116 1.35 -5.76 -4.74
N LYS A 117 2.61 -5.94 -4.31
CA LYS A 117 3.43 -7.12 -4.62
C LYS A 117 3.43 -7.50 -6.12
N LYS A 118 3.38 -6.49 -6.99
CA LYS A 118 3.32 -6.62 -8.47
C LYS A 118 2.04 -7.27 -9.01
N HIS A 119 0.97 -7.30 -8.22
CA HIS A 119 -0.37 -7.71 -8.67
C HIS A 119 -1.22 -6.49 -8.97
N GLU A 120 -1.73 -6.42 -10.18
CA GLU A 120 -2.62 -5.32 -10.59
C GLU A 120 -4.04 -5.54 -10.05
N PHE A 121 -4.56 -4.54 -9.37
CA PHE A 121 -5.99 -4.40 -9.10
C PHE A 121 -6.49 -3.18 -9.86
N LYS A 122 -7.24 -3.44 -10.94
CA LYS A 122 -7.78 -2.41 -11.83
C LYS A 122 -9.19 -2.02 -11.41
N SER A 123 -9.36 -0.77 -11.01
CA SER A 123 -10.65 -0.20 -10.66
C SER A 123 -10.67 1.30 -10.99
N THR A 124 -11.85 1.81 -11.34
CA THR A 124 -12.10 3.24 -11.53
C THR A 124 -12.64 3.91 -10.27
N THR A 125 -12.99 3.14 -9.25
CA THR A 125 -13.68 3.60 -8.04
C THR A 125 -12.96 3.30 -6.75
N GLU A 126 -12.12 2.26 -6.71
CA GLU A 126 -11.46 1.79 -5.50
C GLU A 126 -9.95 1.62 -5.70
N TYR A 127 -9.21 1.77 -4.62
CA TYR A 127 -7.79 1.44 -4.56
C TYR A 127 -7.51 0.42 -3.44
N GLU A 128 -6.44 -0.34 -3.60
CA GLU A 128 -5.98 -1.32 -2.63
C GLU A 128 -4.97 -0.71 -1.68
N CYS A 129 -5.17 -0.93 -0.38
CA CYS A 129 -4.26 -0.55 0.69
C CYS A 129 -3.98 -1.76 1.60
N HIS A 130 -2.78 -1.85 2.13
CA HIS A 130 -2.37 -2.88 3.07
C HIS A 130 -1.99 -2.28 4.40
N ALA A 131 -2.70 -2.67 5.45
CA ALA A 131 -2.50 -2.18 6.81
C ALA A 131 -1.85 -3.26 7.68
N GLY A 132 -0.60 -3.05 8.03
CA GLY A 132 0.13 -3.82 9.03
C GLY A 132 -0.10 -3.31 10.45
N ALA A 133 0.59 -3.90 11.43
CA ALA A 133 0.50 -3.47 12.83
C ALA A 133 1.05 -2.03 13.04
N PHE A 134 2.09 -1.65 12.31
CA PHE A 134 2.77 -0.36 12.46
C PHE A 134 2.91 0.42 11.15
N ILE A 135 2.89 -0.28 10.03
CA ILE A 135 3.12 0.30 8.71
C ILE A 135 1.90 0.04 7.83
N VAL A 136 1.47 1.09 7.15
CA VAL A 136 0.40 1.04 6.15
C VAL A 136 0.98 1.44 4.81
N GLY A 137 0.64 0.73 3.75
CA GLY A 137 1.23 0.93 2.43
C GLY A 137 0.22 0.90 1.28
N VAL A 138 0.49 1.73 0.28
CA VAL A 138 -0.20 1.76 -1.01
C VAL A 138 0.85 1.67 -2.12
N ALA A 139 0.65 0.76 -3.05
CA ALA A 139 1.43 0.68 -4.28
C ALA A 139 0.52 0.95 -5.46
N LEU A 140 0.92 1.86 -6.33
CA LEU A 140 0.23 2.22 -7.57
C LEU A 140 1.16 2.04 -8.77
N LYS A 141 0.58 1.72 -9.92
CA LYS A 141 1.22 1.73 -11.23
C LYS A 141 0.41 2.62 -12.17
N GLY A 142 1.09 3.31 -13.08
CA GLY A 142 0.42 4.19 -14.04
C GLY A 142 1.36 4.74 -15.08
N ASP A 143 0.79 5.49 -16.01
CA ASP A 143 1.46 6.08 -17.17
C ASP A 143 1.33 7.60 -17.16
N LEU A 144 2.33 8.29 -17.71
CA LEU A 144 2.31 9.74 -17.91
C LEU A 144 1.93 10.05 -19.36
N ALA A 145 1.00 10.98 -19.55
CA ALA A 145 0.46 11.34 -20.86
C ALA A 145 0.30 12.86 -21.07
N ARG A 146 0.22 13.25 -22.32
CA ARG A 146 -0.15 14.61 -22.80
C ARG A 146 -1.58 14.66 -23.27
#